data_4349476d62d883d916a7fec49e3c85ec
#
_entry.id   4349476d62d883d916a7fec49e3c85ec
#
_cell.length_a   1.000
_cell.length_b   1.000
_cell.length_c   1.000
_cell.angle_alpha   90.00
_cell.angle_beta   90.00
_cell.angle_gamma   90.00
#
_symmetry.space_group_name_H-M   'P 1'
#
loop_
_entity.id
_entity.type
_entity.pdbx_description
1 polymer ?
#
loop_
_entity_poly.entity_id
_entity_poly.type
_entity_poly.pdbx_seq_one_letter_code
_entity_poly.pdbx_strand_id
1 'polypeptide(L)'
;MTAEQDAEQLWLGELRVQIIDPRKETPGAQPQEDGDEAASTSRQGRSPTFVSYGVRAETTLPHFSRSHMVTRKRFQDFVFLHHTLVTDFPACIVPPLPDKHRIGTYVSPHF
;
A
#
# COMPACT_ATOMS: atom_id res chain seq x y z
N MET A 1 -6.68 38.07 7.27
CA MET A 1 -6.84 36.64 7.40
C MET A 1 -6.38 36.20 8.77
N THR A 2 -7.26 35.61 9.51
CA THR A 2 -6.94 35.05 10.82
C THR A 2 -6.37 33.64 10.62
N ALA A 3 -5.54 33.19 11.54
CA ALA A 3 -4.97 31.84 11.51
C ALA A 3 -6.04 30.74 11.49
N GLU A 4 -7.21 31.01 12.02
CA GLU A 4 -8.34 30.09 12.00
C GLU A 4 -8.89 29.88 10.59
N GLN A 5 -8.94 30.91 9.77
CA GLN A 5 -9.39 30.78 8.38
C GLN A 5 -8.39 29.99 7.54
N ASP A 6 -7.10 30.15 7.78
CA ASP A 6 -6.07 29.37 7.10
C ASP A 6 -6.15 27.89 7.51
N ALA A 7 -6.41 27.61 8.78
CA ALA A 7 -6.57 26.25 9.26
C ALA A 7 -7.80 25.57 8.65
N GLU A 8 -8.91 26.27 8.50
CA GLU A 8 -10.10 25.75 7.83
C GLU A 8 -9.84 25.45 6.36
N GLN A 9 -9.13 26.33 5.66
CA GLN A 9 -8.79 26.12 4.25
C GLN A 9 -7.91 24.90 4.02
N LEU A 10 -7.05 24.54 4.97
CA LEU A 10 -6.21 23.36 4.87
C LEU A 10 -7.01 22.04 4.84
N TRP A 11 -8.23 22.06 5.36
CA TRP A 11 -9.11 20.89 5.40
C TRP A 11 -10.23 20.94 4.37
N LEU A 12 -10.27 21.99 3.54
CA LEU A 12 -11.23 22.08 2.45
C LEU A 12 -10.70 21.34 1.24
N GLY A 13 -11.21 20.17 1.04
CA GLY A 13 -10.82 19.35 -0.09
C GLY A 13 -11.15 17.90 0.16
N GLU A 14 -10.79 17.09 -0.79
CA GLU A 14 -11.02 15.65 -0.75
C GLU A 14 -9.72 14.90 -0.72
N LEU A 15 -9.73 13.79 -0.01
CA LEU A 15 -8.69 12.78 -0.08
C LEU A 15 -9.38 11.45 -0.42
N ARG A 16 -8.98 10.88 -1.54
CA ARG A 16 -9.48 9.59 -1.99
C ARG A 16 -8.35 8.60 -2.04
N VAL A 17 -8.51 7.49 -1.33
CA VAL A 17 -7.52 6.43 -1.27
C VAL A 17 -8.14 5.14 -1.78
N GLN A 18 -7.44 4.46 -2.67
CA GLN A 18 -7.87 3.19 -3.25
C GLN A 18 -6.74 2.19 -3.19
N ILE A 19 -7.09 0.95 -2.90
CA ILE A 19 -6.17 -0.17 -3.02
C ILE A 19 -6.40 -0.80 -4.39
N ILE A 20 -5.32 -0.86 -5.17
CA ILE A 20 -5.39 -1.31 -6.57
C ILE A 20 -4.30 -2.34 -6.83
N ASP A 21 -4.48 -3.10 -7.89
CA ASP A 21 -3.45 -3.88 -8.57
C ASP A 21 -2.63 -4.77 -7.62
N PRO A 22 -3.25 -5.76 -6.97
CA PRO A 22 -2.50 -6.74 -6.19
C PRO A 22 -1.59 -7.55 -7.11
N ARG A 23 -0.32 -7.71 -6.71
CA ARG A 23 0.67 -8.43 -7.49
C ARG A 23 1.44 -9.40 -6.62
N LYS A 24 1.69 -10.58 -7.15
CA LYS A 24 2.69 -11.48 -6.57
C LYS A 24 4.07 -10.98 -6.94
N GLU A 25 4.91 -10.85 -5.94
CA GLU A 25 6.29 -10.43 -6.13
C GLU A 25 7.23 -11.40 -5.45
N THR A 26 8.40 -11.59 -6.07
CA THR A 26 9.46 -12.41 -5.52
C THR A 26 10.64 -11.50 -5.20
N PRO A 27 11.11 -11.47 -3.95
CA PRO A 27 12.25 -10.64 -3.59
C PRO A 27 13.47 -11.00 -4.44
N GLY A 28 14.18 -9.99 -4.95
CA GLY A 28 15.38 -10.19 -5.73
C GLY A 28 15.15 -10.57 -7.19
N ALA A 29 13.92 -10.65 -7.66
CA ALA A 29 13.65 -10.75 -9.07
C ALA A 29 13.91 -9.41 -9.72
N GLN A 30 15.05 -9.28 -10.35
CA GLN A 30 15.30 -8.14 -11.23
C GLN A 30 14.49 -8.35 -12.51
N PRO A 31 13.98 -7.27 -13.11
CA PRO A 31 13.43 -7.39 -14.45
C PRO A 31 14.53 -7.91 -15.35
N GLN A 32 14.41 -9.14 -15.77
CA GLN A 32 15.33 -9.68 -16.75
C GLN A 32 15.03 -9.01 -18.07
N GLU A 33 15.95 -8.17 -18.45
CA GLU A 33 16.05 -7.84 -19.85
C GLU A 33 16.50 -9.11 -20.59
N ASP A 34 15.83 -9.39 -21.65
CA ASP A 34 16.00 -10.52 -22.52
C ASP A 34 17.42 -11.03 -22.62
N GLY A 35 17.75 -12.00 -21.86
CA GLY A 35 18.99 -12.73 -21.97
C GLY A 35 18.63 -14.21 -21.93
N ASP A 36 18.82 -14.84 -23.04
CA ASP A 36 18.82 -16.27 -23.13
C ASP A 36 19.79 -16.85 -22.12
N GLU A 37 19.40 -17.75 -21.43
CA GLU A 37 20.05 -18.56 -20.43
C GLU A 37 19.24 -18.53 -19.18
N ALA A 38 18.22 -19.31 -19.23
CA ALA A 38 17.72 -19.89 -18.03
C ALA A 38 18.89 -20.67 -17.40
N ALA A 39 19.75 -19.99 -16.75
CA ALA A 39 20.70 -20.64 -15.92
C ALA A 39 19.91 -21.26 -14.80
N SER A 40 19.47 -22.36 -15.14
CA SER A 40 19.22 -23.44 -14.28
C SER A 40 19.82 -23.23 -12.93
N THR A 41 19.04 -23.47 -11.95
CA THR A 41 19.59 -24.11 -10.80
C THR A 41 20.23 -23.27 -9.77
N SER A 42 19.53 -22.35 -9.29
CA SER A 42 19.68 -22.22 -7.86
C SER A 42 18.31 -22.47 -7.23
N ARG A 43 18.04 -23.70 -7.09
CA ARG A 43 16.90 -24.16 -6.30
C ARG A 43 17.08 -23.92 -4.82
N GLN A 44 18.17 -23.30 -4.47
CA GLN A 44 18.49 -22.96 -3.12
C GLN A 44 17.98 -21.56 -2.87
N GLY A 45 16.98 -21.47 -2.05
CA GLY A 45 16.41 -20.22 -1.68
C GLY A 45 15.25 -19.84 -2.57
N ARG A 46 14.15 -20.55 -2.43
CA ARG A 46 12.87 -20.00 -2.80
C ARG A 46 12.68 -18.78 -1.92
N SER A 47 13.03 -17.63 -2.45
CA SER A 47 12.63 -16.40 -1.81
C SER A 47 11.12 -16.42 -1.61
N PRO A 48 10.64 -16.17 -0.40
CA PRO A 48 9.22 -16.19 -0.16
C PRO A 48 8.53 -15.20 -1.08
N THR A 49 7.55 -15.65 -1.84
CA THR A 49 6.72 -14.75 -2.61
C THR A 49 5.77 -14.01 -1.68
N PHE A 50 5.50 -12.79 -2.00
CA PHE A 50 4.55 -11.98 -1.26
C PHE A 50 3.62 -11.25 -2.23
N VAL A 51 2.53 -10.74 -1.70
CA VAL A 51 1.61 -9.91 -2.47
C VAL A 51 1.85 -8.44 -2.09
N SER A 52 2.05 -7.61 -3.08
CA SER A 52 2.07 -6.17 -2.92
C SER A 52 0.78 -5.56 -3.44
N TYR A 53 0.41 -4.43 -2.87
CA TYR A 53 -0.80 -3.70 -3.23
C TYR A 53 -0.43 -2.30 -3.64
N GLY A 54 -1.04 -1.82 -4.71
CA GLY A 54 -0.94 -0.42 -5.08
C GLY A 54 -1.84 0.42 -4.18
N VAL A 55 -1.30 1.46 -3.63
CA VAL A 55 -2.07 2.46 -2.88
C VAL A 55 -2.10 3.74 -3.70
N ARG A 56 -3.26 4.03 -4.25
CA ARG A 56 -3.48 5.26 -5.02
C ARG A 56 -4.13 6.29 -4.12
N ALA A 57 -3.53 7.45 -4.03
CA ALA A 57 -4.10 8.59 -3.33
C ALA A 57 -4.28 9.75 -4.28
N GLU A 58 -5.45 10.31 -4.28
CA GLU A 58 -5.79 11.52 -5.03
C GLU A 58 -6.35 12.54 -4.05
N THR A 59 -5.85 13.77 -4.14
CA THR A 59 -6.24 14.78 -3.18
C THR A 59 -6.27 16.17 -3.79
N THR A 60 -7.20 16.99 -3.32
CA THR A 60 -7.25 18.41 -3.58
C THR A 60 -6.80 19.21 -2.37
N LEU A 61 -6.42 18.53 -1.27
CA LEU A 61 -5.99 19.18 -0.05
C LEU A 61 -4.66 19.91 -0.27
N PRO A 62 -4.55 21.18 0.16
CA PRO A 62 -3.39 21.99 -0.19
C PRO A 62 -2.09 21.62 0.54
N HIS A 63 -2.18 20.90 1.66
CA HIS A 63 -0.98 20.53 2.41
C HIS A 63 -0.25 19.30 1.88
N PHE A 64 -0.79 18.63 0.88
CA PHE A 64 -0.08 17.57 0.20
C PHE A 64 0.77 18.13 -0.93
N SER A 65 1.99 17.67 -1.05
CA SER A 65 2.92 18.14 -2.09
C SER A 65 2.51 17.68 -3.49
N ARG A 66 1.71 16.63 -3.59
CA ARG A 66 1.23 16.10 -4.87
C ARG A 66 -0.26 15.81 -4.77
N SER A 67 -0.95 16.03 -5.86
CA SER A 67 -2.39 15.75 -5.97
C SER A 67 -2.69 14.29 -6.32
N HIS A 68 -1.71 13.58 -6.82
CA HIS A 68 -1.85 12.19 -7.25
C HIS A 68 -0.59 11.41 -6.89
N MET A 69 -0.77 10.30 -6.18
CA MET A 69 0.33 9.46 -5.71
C MET A 69 -0.05 8.01 -5.84
N VAL A 70 0.92 7.18 -6.23
CA VAL A 70 0.78 5.73 -6.23
C VAL A 70 2.02 5.14 -5.58
N THR A 71 1.82 4.29 -4.58
CA THR A 71 2.90 3.56 -3.92
C THR A 71 2.57 2.09 -3.85
N ARG A 72 3.58 1.25 -3.69
CA ARG A 72 3.39 -0.18 -3.48
C ARG A 72 3.64 -0.51 -2.01
N LYS A 73 2.74 -1.26 -1.41
CA LYS A 73 2.83 -1.67 0.00
C LYS A 73 2.48 -3.14 0.16
N ARG A 74 3.10 -3.77 1.14
CA ARG A 74 2.82 -5.14 1.53
C ARG A 74 1.80 -5.16 2.66
N PHE A 75 1.22 -6.34 2.92
CA PHE A 75 0.31 -6.51 4.05
C PHE A 75 0.95 -6.11 5.39
N GLN A 76 2.23 -6.42 5.58
CA GLN A 76 2.95 -6.05 6.80
C GLN A 76 3.03 -4.54 7.01
N ASP A 77 3.08 -3.77 5.94
CA ASP A 77 3.07 -2.30 6.03
C ASP A 77 1.73 -1.80 6.59
N PHE A 78 0.64 -2.44 6.21
CA PHE A 78 -0.68 -2.10 6.76
C PHE A 78 -0.83 -2.55 8.21
N VAL A 79 -0.25 -3.68 8.59
CA VAL A 79 -0.21 -4.13 9.98
C VAL A 79 0.54 -3.12 10.85
N PHE A 80 1.68 -2.67 10.38
CA PHE A 80 2.47 -1.65 11.06
C PHE A 80 1.69 -0.34 11.20
N LEU A 81 1.07 0.11 10.13
CA LEU A 81 0.26 1.32 10.14
C LEU A 81 -0.89 1.21 11.14
N HIS A 82 -1.61 0.10 11.11
CA HIS A 82 -2.73 -0.14 12.03
C HIS A 82 -2.26 -0.09 13.48
N HIS A 83 -1.18 -0.79 13.79
CA HIS A 83 -0.60 -0.80 15.14
C HIS A 83 -0.19 0.61 15.58
N THR A 84 0.45 1.36 14.72
CA THR A 84 0.88 2.73 15.01
C THR A 84 -0.32 3.63 15.27
N LEU A 85 -1.36 3.54 14.45
CA LEU A 85 -2.56 4.35 14.62
C LEU A 85 -3.29 4.03 15.93
N VAL A 86 -3.42 2.76 16.26
CA VAL A 86 -4.07 2.35 17.53
C VAL A 86 -3.26 2.83 18.73
N THR A 87 -1.95 2.76 18.64
CA THR A 87 -1.06 3.14 19.74
C THR A 87 -1.02 4.66 19.93
N ASP A 88 -0.89 5.41 18.84
CA ASP A 88 -0.69 6.85 18.89
C ASP A 88 -1.99 7.63 19.03
N PHE A 89 -3.09 7.04 18.60
CA PHE A 89 -4.41 7.69 18.61
C PHE A 89 -5.45 6.83 19.34
N PRO A 90 -5.29 6.61 20.66
CA PRO A 90 -6.19 5.70 21.39
C PRO A 90 -7.62 6.18 21.49
N ALA A 91 -7.87 7.47 21.27
CA ALA A 91 -9.21 8.04 21.27
C ALA A 91 -9.93 7.90 19.93
N CYS A 92 -9.23 7.43 18.89
CA CYS A 92 -9.79 7.28 17.55
C CYS A 92 -10.18 5.83 17.30
N ILE A 93 -11.26 5.63 16.55
CA ILE A 93 -11.65 4.32 16.08
C ILE A 93 -10.85 4.01 14.84
N VAL A 94 -10.01 2.98 14.91
CA VAL A 94 -9.23 2.51 13.77
C VAL A 94 -9.89 1.26 13.23
N PRO A 95 -10.25 1.21 11.94
CA PRO A 95 -10.86 0.02 11.36
C PRO A 95 -9.97 -1.20 11.50
N PRO A 96 -10.56 -2.39 11.72
CA PRO A 96 -9.77 -3.61 11.79
C PRO A 96 -9.16 -3.95 10.43
N LEU A 97 -8.00 -4.61 10.46
CA LEU A 97 -7.42 -5.15 9.24
C LEU A 97 -8.17 -6.40 8.79
N PRO A 98 -8.28 -6.61 7.49
CA PRO A 98 -8.75 -7.89 6.99
C PRO A 98 -7.74 -8.99 7.26
N ASP A 99 -8.18 -10.24 7.20
CA ASP A 99 -7.28 -11.37 7.32
C ASP A 99 -6.27 -11.39 6.18
N LYS A 100 -5.05 -11.80 6.51
CA LYS A 100 -4.02 -11.96 5.49
C LYS A 100 -4.37 -13.14 4.58
N HIS A 101 -4.58 -12.87 3.30
CA HIS A 101 -4.81 -13.91 2.33
C HIS A 101 -3.53 -14.69 2.04
N ARG A 102 -3.62 -15.99 2.01
CA ARG A 102 -2.51 -16.82 1.56
C ARG A 102 -2.32 -16.64 0.06
N ILE A 103 -1.07 -16.64 -0.36
CA ILE A 103 -0.74 -16.62 -1.78
C ILE A 103 -1.33 -17.87 -2.44
N GLY A 104 -2.13 -17.69 -3.47
CA GLY A 104 -2.82 -18.78 -4.15
C GLY A 104 -4.28 -18.94 -3.77
N THR A 105 -4.71 -18.36 -2.67
CA THR A 105 -6.12 -18.33 -2.28
C THR A 105 -6.78 -16.98 -2.55
N TYR A 106 -6.06 -16.10 -3.21
CA TYR A 106 -6.62 -14.82 -3.60
C TYR A 106 -7.68 -15.08 -4.68
N VAL A 107 -8.90 -15.11 -4.24
CA VAL A 107 -10.06 -15.13 -5.14
C VAL A 107 -10.53 -13.69 -5.22
N SER A 108 -10.69 -13.20 -6.43
CA SER A 108 -11.31 -11.89 -6.60
C SER A 108 -12.61 -11.87 -5.83
N PRO A 109 -12.81 -10.88 -4.97
CA PRO A 109 -14.07 -10.81 -4.25
C PRO A 109 -15.19 -10.66 -5.27
N HIS A 110 -16.06 -11.61 -5.31
CA HIS A 110 -17.31 -11.48 -6.03
C HIS A 110 -18.26 -10.75 -5.11
N PHE A 111 -18.39 -9.51 -5.38
CA PHE A 111 -19.46 -8.74 -4.79
C PHE A 111 -20.44 -8.38 -5.88
#